data_f76a338983217793de7264646b1331f4
#
_entry.id   f76a338983217793de7264646b1331f4
#
_cell.length_a   1.000
_cell.length_b   1.000
_cell.length_c   1.000
_cell.angle_alpha   90.00
_cell.angle_beta   90.00
_cell.angle_gamma   90.00
#
_symmetry.space_group_name_H-M   'P 1'
#
loop_
_entity.id
_entity.type
_entity.pdbx_description
1 polymer ?
#
loop_
_entity_poly.entity_id
_entity_poly.type
_entity_poly.pdbx_seq_one_letter_code
_entity_poly.pdbx_strand_id
1 'polypeptide(L)'
;MSRRKTSRSEQLAAAKACAEGYIGSAEAARRLKIDESTVREWVELYRAHGDAAFTETAKNRCYSNDLKVAAVKDYLSGNGSIRKITAKYSISSSRVLRSWIKVYNSGKDFGRKMSGGSRMKNTRQTTQEERIEIAKACLESGNNYGEIALQYNVSYQQ
;
A
#
# COMPACT_ATOMS: atom_id res chain seq x y z
N MET A 1 5.75 22.58 6.29
CA MET A 1 6.52 21.99 7.41
C MET A 1 6.44 20.48 7.31
N SER A 2 7.58 19.78 7.25
CA SER A 2 7.62 18.30 7.23
C SER A 2 7.15 17.76 8.59
N ARG A 3 6.19 16.81 8.60
CA ARG A 3 5.74 16.17 9.84
C ARG A 3 6.90 15.37 10.45
N ARG A 4 7.18 15.60 11.74
CA ARG A 4 8.16 14.81 12.48
C ARG A 4 7.77 13.31 12.41
N LYS A 5 8.72 12.49 12.00
CA LYS A 5 8.54 11.04 11.95
C LYS A 5 8.80 10.49 13.35
N THR A 6 7.75 9.99 14.02
CA THR A 6 7.84 9.38 15.36
C THR A 6 8.55 8.01 15.25
N SER A 7 9.52 7.75 16.12
CA SER A 7 10.20 6.45 16.19
C SER A 7 9.27 5.35 16.73
N ARG A 8 9.59 4.08 16.48
CA ARG A 8 8.81 2.95 17.01
C ARG A 8 8.84 2.88 18.54
N SER A 9 9.95 3.23 19.15
CA SER A 9 10.08 3.33 20.60
C SER A 9 9.18 4.42 21.20
N GLU A 10 9.12 5.60 20.58
CA GLU A 10 8.21 6.67 21.00
C GLU A 10 6.74 6.26 20.85
N GLN A 11 6.39 5.54 19.77
CA GLN A 11 5.04 5.02 19.56
C GLN A 11 4.65 4.02 20.63
N LEU A 12 5.53 3.07 20.95
CA LEU A 12 5.32 2.08 21.99
C LEU A 12 5.17 2.74 23.38
N ALA A 13 6.07 3.64 23.73
CA ALA A 13 6.02 4.34 25.02
C ALA A 13 4.72 5.11 25.21
N ALA A 14 4.27 5.84 24.18
CA ALA A 14 3.01 6.56 24.21
C ALA A 14 1.80 5.63 24.29
N ALA A 15 1.79 4.55 23.50
CA ALA A 15 0.70 3.57 23.51
C ALA A 15 0.57 2.88 24.88
N LYS A 16 1.70 2.46 25.46
CA LYS A 16 1.77 1.83 26.76
C LYS A 16 1.28 2.76 27.86
N ALA A 17 1.82 3.98 27.93
CA ALA A 17 1.43 4.95 28.97
C ALA A 17 -0.08 5.31 28.89
N CYS A 18 -0.64 5.37 27.69
CA CYS A 18 -2.08 5.59 27.51
C CYS A 18 -2.91 4.34 27.87
N ALA A 19 -2.44 3.14 27.54
CA ALA A 19 -3.16 1.90 27.82
C ALA A 19 -3.21 1.59 29.31
N GLU A 20 -2.14 1.93 30.04
CA GLU A 20 -2.01 1.79 31.50
C GLU A 20 -2.67 2.94 32.26
N GLY A 21 -3.15 3.99 31.56
CA GLY A 21 -3.90 5.09 32.17
C GLY A 21 -3.04 6.19 32.78
N TYR A 22 -1.72 6.19 32.60
CA TYR A 22 -0.84 7.24 33.10
C TYR A 22 -1.03 8.59 32.42
N ILE A 23 -1.38 8.59 31.13
CA ILE A 23 -1.66 9.80 30.35
C ILE A 23 -2.85 9.57 29.40
N GLY A 24 -3.57 10.65 29.07
CA GLY A 24 -4.63 10.59 28.06
C GLY A 24 -4.07 10.63 26.64
N SER A 25 -4.83 10.09 25.69
CA SER A 25 -4.45 10.12 24.24
C SER A 25 -4.24 11.53 23.71
N ALA A 26 -5.02 12.50 24.15
CA ALA A 26 -4.89 13.90 23.77
C ALA A 26 -3.59 14.54 24.28
N GLU A 27 -3.18 14.20 25.51
CA GLU A 27 -1.94 14.66 26.11
C GLU A 27 -0.72 14.06 25.41
N ALA A 28 -0.73 12.75 25.15
CA ALA A 28 0.30 12.09 24.39
C ALA A 28 0.46 12.66 22.97
N ALA A 29 -0.67 12.94 22.31
CA ALA A 29 -0.68 13.57 20.99
C ALA A 29 -0.06 14.96 20.98
N ARG A 30 -0.37 15.80 21.99
CA ARG A 30 0.24 17.13 22.16
C ARG A 30 1.75 17.05 22.36
N ARG A 31 2.24 16.15 23.22
CA ARG A 31 3.67 15.96 23.50
C ARG A 31 4.44 15.52 22.25
N LEU A 32 3.87 14.62 21.47
CA LEU A 32 4.49 14.11 20.24
C LEU A 32 4.24 15.00 19.01
N LYS A 33 3.40 16.03 19.13
CA LYS A 33 2.97 16.92 18.03
C LYS A 33 2.36 16.14 16.85
N ILE A 34 1.50 15.19 17.16
CA ILE A 34 0.76 14.35 16.20
C ILE A 34 -0.74 14.41 16.47
N ASP A 35 -1.52 13.80 15.58
CA ASP A 35 -2.96 13.72 15.73
C ASP A 35 -3.36 12.69 16.82
N GLU A 36 -4.38 13.02 17.62
CA GLU A 36 -4.88 12.16 18.68
C GLU A 36 -5.42 10.83 18.14
N SER A 37 -6.01 10.83 16.94
CA SER A 37 -6.52 9.61 16.32
C SER A 37 -5.40 8.59 16.07
N THR A 38 -4.21 9.07 15.79
CA THR A 38 -3.01 8.23 15.62
C THR A 38 -2.61 7.56 16.94
N VAL A 39 -2.61 8.32 18.03
CA VAL A 39 -2.32 7.73 19.37
C VAL A 39 -3.35 6.68 19.73
N ARG A 40 -4.63 6.95 19.51
CA ARG A 40 -5.71 5.98 19.75
C ARG A 40 -5.55 4.70 18.91
N GLU A 41 -5.07 4.79 17.68
CA GLU A 41 -4.75 3.61 16.87
C GLU A 41 -3.60 2.80 17.50
N TRP A 42 -2.57 3.46 18.00
CA TRP A 42 -1.46 2.79 18.68
C TRP A 42 -1.90 2.11 19.99
N VAL A 43 -2.79 2.74 20.77
CA VAL A 43 -3.35 2.15 22.00
C VAL A 43 -4.11 0.87 21.69
N GLU A 44 -4.97 0.87 20.67
CA GLU A 44 -5.71 -0.33 20.25
C GLU A 44 -4.74 -1.42 19.75
N LEU A 45 -3.70 -1.04 19.01
CA LEU A 45 -2.68 -1.97 18.53
C LEU A 45 -1.89 -2.59 19.68
N TYR A 46 -1.53 -1.78 20.68
CA TYR A 46 -0.85 -2.24 21.89
C TYR A 46 -1.72 -3.20 22.69
N ARG A 47 -3.01 -2.88 22.89
CA ARG A 47 -3.97 -3.74 23.58
C ARG A 47 -4.16 -5.10 22.91
N ALA A 48 -4.07 -5.14 21.57
CA ALA A 48 -4.25 -6.36 20.81
C ALA A 48 -2.99 -7.26 20.78
N HIS A 49 -1.80 -6.67 20.72
CA HIS A 49 -0.56 -7.39 20.39
C HIS A 49 0.62 -7.08 21.33
N GLY A 50 0.46 -6.19 22.30
CA GLY A 50 1.53 -5.77 23.20
C GLY A 50 2.70 -5.10 22.49
N ASP A 51 3.89 -5.23 23.08
CA ASP A 51 5.14 -4.65 22.58
C ASP A 51 5.52 -5.15 21.18
N ALA A 52 5.17 -6.40 20.85
CA ALA A 52 5.48 -7.03 19.57
C ALA A 52 4.91 -6.26 18.36
N ALA A 53 3.84 -5.49 18.56
CA ALA A 53 3.23 -4.68 17.50
C ALA A 53 4.13 -3.55 16.99
N PHE A 54 5.11 -3.13 17.78
CA PHE A 54 5.96 -1.98 17.53
C PHE A 54 7.40 -2.36 17.14
N THR A 55 7.67 -3.67 16.96
CA THR A 55 8.95 -4.10 16.41
C THR A 55 9.17 -3.53 15.00
N GLU A 56 10.41 -3.19 14.67
CA GLU A 56 10.74 -2.66 13.36
C GLU A 56 10.52 -3.72 12.28
N THR A 57 9.71 -3.38 11.29
CA THR A 57 9.53 -4.20 10.08
C THR A 57 10.20 -3.49 8.91
N ALA A 58 11.25 -4.10 8.36
CA ALA A 58 12.04 -3.51 7.27
C ALA A 58 11.27 -3.36 5.93
N LYS A 59 10.09 -3.96 5.79
CA LYS A 59 9.32 -3.98 4.53
C LYS A 59 7.85 -3.61 4.75
N ASN A 60 7.24 -3.06 3.71
CA ASN A 60 5.78 -2.84 3.68
C ASN A 60 5.04 -4.17 3.86
N ARG A 61 4.07 -4.21 4.76
CA ARG A 61 3.26 -5.40 5.02
C ARG A 61 2.43 -5.75 3.79
N CYS A 62 2.55 -6.99 3.33
CA CYS A 62 1.67 -7.57 2.33
C CYS A 62 0.54 -8.33 3.02
N TYR A 63 -0.67 -8.21 2.50
CA TYR A 63 -1.88 -8.86 3.04
C TYR A 63 -2.47 -9.76 1.95
N SER A 64 -2.82 -11.00 2.32
CA SER A 64 -3.53 -11.91 1.41
C SER A 64 -4.93 -11.39 1.10
N ASN A 65 -5.52 -11.82 0.00
CA ASN A 65 -6.88 -11.43 -0.34
C ASN A 65 -7.90 -11.98 0.67
N ASP A 66 -7.67 -13.19 1.17
CA ASP A 66 -8.52 -13.81 2.18
C ASP A 66 -8.56 -13.00 3.47
N LEU A 67 -7.39 -12.53 3.94
CA LEU A 67 -7.30 -11.65 5.10
C LEU A 67 -8.06 -10.33 4.87
N LYS A 68 -7.93 -9.72 3.68
CA LYS A 68 -8.66 -8.49 3.36
C LYS A 68 -10.17 -8.70 3.40
N VAL A 69 -10.64 -9.80 2.78
CA VAL A 69 -12.07 -10.16 2.79
C VAL A 69 -12.55 -10.44 4.20
N ALA A 70 -11.80 -11.22 4.99
CA ALA A 70 -12.15 -11.54 6.37
C ALA A 70 -12.26 -10.28 7.24
N ALA A 71 -11.28 -9.39 7.16
CA ALA A 71 -11.28 -8.13 7.91
C ALA A 71 -12.45 -7.21 7.54
N VAL A 72 -12.78 -7.12 6.23
CA VAL A 72 -13.92 -6.31 5.78
C VAL A 72 -15.24 -6.92 6.22
N LYS A 73 -15.43 -8.22 6.08
CA LYS A 73 -16.65 -8.92 6.54
C LYS A 73 -16.83 -8.77 8.04
N ASP A 74 -15.78 -8.93 8.82
CA ASP A 74 -15.82 -8.78 10.29
C ASP A 74 -16.25 -7.36 10.70
N TYR A 75 -15.76 -6.34 9.99
CA TYR A 75 -16.21 -4.95 10.18
C TYR A 75 -17.67 -4.73 9.79
N LEU A 76 -18.09 -5.24 8.63
CA LEU A 76 -19.47 -5.07 8.14
C LEU A 76 -20.50 -5.83 8.99
N SER A 77 -20.10 -6.92 9.64
CA SER A 77 -20.91 -7.66 10.62
C SER A 77 -21.03 -6.96 11.98
N GLY A 78 -20.41 -5.78 12.15
CA GLY A 78 -20.51 -5.02 13.40
C GLY A 78 -19.65 -5.56 14.55
N ASN A 79 -18.71 -6.48 14.31
CA ASN A 79 -17.89 -7.12 15.34
C ASN A 79 -16.86 -6.19 15.98
N GLY A 80 -16.82 -4.92 15.59
CA GLY A 80 -15.95 -3.92 16.21
C GLY A 80 -15.79 -2.64 15.38
N SER A 81 -15.21 -1.64 16.03
CA SER A 81 -14.86 -0.39 15.34
C SER A 81 -13.72 -0.62 14.33
N ILE A 82 -13.58 0.29 13.36
CA ILE A 82 -12.46 0.25 12.40
C ILE A 82 -11.11 0.07 13.10
N ARG A 83 -10.88 0.76 14.24
CA ARG A 83 -9.63 0.64 14.99
C ARG A 83 -9.44 -0.76 15.58
N LYS A 84 -10.50 -1.33 16.20
CA LYS A 84 -10.45 -2.69 16.76
C LYS A 84 -10.18 -3.74 15.68
N ILE A 85 -10.84 -3.66 14.53
CA ILE A 85 -10.61 -4.58 13.42
C ILE A 85 -9.21 -4.39 12.84
N THR A 86 -8.75 -3.15 12.68
CA THR A 86 -7.38 -2.85 12.24
C THR A 86 -6.34 -3.49 13.17
N ALA A 87 -6.53 -3.38 14.49
CA ALA A 87 -5.66 -4.01 15.48
C ALA A 87 -5.76 -5.53 15.40
N LYS A 88 -6.97 -6.11 15.45
CA LYS A 88 -7.21 -7.56 15.41
C LYS A 88 -6.49 -8.26 14.26
N TYR A 89 -6.54 -7.69 13.06
CA TYR A 89 -5.91 -8.24 11.85
C TYR A 89 -4.48 -7.72 11.61
N SER A 90 -3.87 -7.02 12.54
CA SER A 90 -2.54 -6.42 12.45
C SER A 90 -2.35 -5.58 11.17
N ILE A 91 -3.40 -4.85 10.77
CA ILE A 91 -3.37 -3.98 9.60
C ILE A 91 -2.57 -2.72 9.95
N SER A 92 -1.76 -2.22 9.02
CA SER A 92 -0.83 -1.11 9.26
C SER A 92 -1.49 0.22 9.64
N SER A 93 -2.74 0.44 9.23
CA SER A 93 -3.53 1.62 9.62
C SER A 93 -5.00 1.46 9.26
N SER A 94 -5.87 2.21 9.95
CA SER A 94 -7.30 2.30 9.64
C SER A 94 -7.59 2.80 8.22
N ARG A 95 -6.69 3.57 7.62
CA ARG A 95 -6.80 4.04 6.23
C ARG A 95 -6.76 2.87 5.25
N VAL A 96 -5.89 1.88 5.50
CA VAL A 96 -5.78 0.68 4.68
C VAL A 96 -7.08 -0.12 4.71
N LEU A 97 -7.65 -0.36 5.92
CA LEU A 97 -8.92 -1.06 6.04
C LEU A 97 -10.07 -0.30 5.33
N ARG A 98 -10.14 1.02 5.48
CA ARG A 98 -11.14 1.84 4.75
C ARG A 98 -11.01 1.70 3.24
N SER A 99 -9.80 1.62 2.71
CA SER A 99 -9.61 1.41 1.26
C SER A 99 -10.11 0.04 0.82
N TRP A 100 -9.94 -1.00 1.64
CA TRP A 100 -10.47 -2.34 1.36
C TRP A 100 -12.00 -2.37 1.39
N ILE A 101 -12.62 -1.73 2.38
CA ILE A 101 -14.09 -1.61 2.46
C ILE A 101 -14.62 -0.94 1.19
N LYS A 102 -13.97 0.15 0.72
CA LYS A 102 -14.37 0.81 -0.53
C LYS A 102 -14.28 -0.10 -1.74
N VAL A 103 -13.20 -0.89 -1.86
CA VAL A 103 -13.03 -1.87 -2.95
C VAL A 103 -14.09 -2.95 -2.87
N TYR A 104 -14.33 -3.52 -1.69
CA TYR A 104 -15.32 -4.56 -1.46
C TYR A 104 -16.75 -4.10 -1.82
N ASN A 105 -17.14 -2.90 -1.35
CA ASN A 105 -18.46 -2.33 -1.64
C ASN A 105 -18.65 -1.95 -3.12
N SER A 106 -17.55 -1.75 -3.88
CA SER A 106 -17.63 -1.52 -5.32
C SER A 106 -17.74 -2.79 -6.16
N GLY A 107 -17.84 -3.96 -5.52
CA GLY A 107 -17.89 -5.26 -6.21
C GLY A 107 -16.60 -5.64 -6.93
N LYS A 108 -15.49 -4.93 -6.67
CA LYS A 108 -14.20 -5.21 -7.29
C LYS A 108 -13.43 -6.24 -6.47
N ASP A 109 -12.77 -7.15 -7.17
CA ASP A 109 -11.89 -8.11 -6.53
C ASP A 109 -10.66 -7.40 -5.93
N PHE A 110 -10.13 -7.94 -4.82
CA PHE A 110 -8.86 -7.54 -4.23
C PHE A 110 -7.65 -8.00 -5.05
N GLY A 111 -7.86 -8.49 -6.26
CA GLY A 111 -6.82 -8.86 -7.20
C GLY A 111 -5.76 -7.75 -7.27
N ARG A 112 -4.53 -8.13 -7.46
CA ARG A 112 -3.41 -7.21 -7.64
C ARG A 112 -3.81 -6.23 -8.74
N LYS A 113 -4.15 -4.97 -8.39
CA LYS A 113 -4.08 -3.91 -9.38
C LYS A 113 -2.66 -3.95 -9.87
N MET A 114 -2.48 -4.48 -11.05
CA MET A 114 -1.23 -4.25 -11.73
C MET A 114 -1.16 -2.75 -11.90
N SER A 115 -0.32 -2.17 -11.04
CA SER A 115 0.11 -0.80 -11.20
C SER A 115 0.36 -0.62 -12.69
N GLY A 116 -0.23 0.39 -13.30
CA GLY A 116 -0.05 0.72 -14.71
C GLY A 116 1.37 1.17 -15.06
N GLY A 117 2.36 0.54 -14.46
CA GLY A 117 3.69 0.42 -15.03
C GLY A 117 3.48 -0.31 -16.33
N SER A 118 3.77 0.34 -17.42
CA SER A 118 3.89 -0.24 -18.74
C SER A 118 4.47 -1.64 -18.57
N ARG A 119 3.63 -2.69 -18.70
CA ARG A 119 4.18 -4.00 -18.93
C ARG A 119 4.90 -3.89 -20.25
N MET A 120 6.18 -3.70 -20.20
CA MET A 120 7.01 -4.25 -21.24
C MET A 120 6.69 -5.76 -21.22
N LYS A 121 5.70 -6.19 -22.01
CA LYS A 121 5.70 -7.54 -22.56
C LYS A 121 7.13 -7.73 -23.02
N ASN A 122 7.76 -8.87 -22.67
CA ASN A 122 9.11 -9.21 -23.10
C ASN A 122 9.40 -8.64 -24.47
N THR A 123 9.90 -7.42 -24.50
CA THR A 123 10.28 -6.78 -25.73
C THR A 123 11.54 -7.48 -26.14
N ARG A 124 11.49 -8.16 -27.26
CA ARG A 124 12.64 -8.78 -27.89
C ARG A 124 13.78 -7.77 -27.88
N GLN A 125 14.93 -8.16 -27.37
CA GLN A 125 16.10 -7.30 -27.45
C GLN A 125 16.55 -7.21 -28.90
N THR A 126 16.57 -6.01 -29.43
CA THR A 126 17.03 -5.72 -30.81
C THR A 126 18.50 -5.34 -30.80
N THR A 127 19.26 -5.85 -31.76
CA THR A 127 20.65 -5.42 -31.99
C THR A 127 20.69 -4.00 -32.56
N GLN A 128 21.87 -3.38 -32.56
CA GLN A 128 22.03 -2.05 -33.14
C GLN A 128 21.75 -2.04 -34.64
N GLU A 129 22.15 -3.10 -35.34
CA GLU A 129 21.92 -3.26 -36.79
C GLU A 129 20.44 -3.41 -37.10
N GLU A 130 19.71 -4.25 -36.36
CA GLU A 130 18.24 -4.36 -36.47
C GLU A 130 17.53 -3.03 -36.25
N ARG A 131 17.97 -2.22 -35.28
CA ARG A 131 17.37 -0.91 -35.03
C ARG A 131 17.54 0.04 -36.23
N ILE A 132 18.69 0.01 -36.86
CA ILE A 132 18.98 0.82 -38.08
C ILE A 132 18.09 0.34 -39.23
N GLU A 133 17.90 -0.97 -39.39
CA GLU A 133 17.04 -1.55 -40.41
C GLU A 133 15.56 -1.15 -40.19
N ILE A 134 15.06 -1.30 -38.97
CA ILE A 134 13.71 -0.89 -38.58
C ILE A 134 13.50 0.60 -38.84
N ALA A 135 14.47 1.44 -38.45
CA ALA A 135 14.38 2.88 -38.70
C ALA A 135 14.31 3.23 -40.20
N LYS A 136 15.10 2.55 -41.04
CA LYS A 136 15.02 2.72 -42.52
C LYS A 136 13.66 2.28 -43.04
N ALA A 137 13.18 1.11 -42.63
CA ALA A 137 11.86 0.62 -43.04
C ALA A 137 10.73 1.58 -42.60
N CYS A 138 10.82 2.21 -41.44
CA CYS A 138 9.88 3.23 -40.97
C CYS A 138 9.88 4.47 -41.87
N LEU A 139 11.05 4.94 -42.32
CA LEU A 139 11.16 6.07 -43.20
C LEU A 139 10.59 5.78 -44.60
N GLU A 140 10.84 4.59 -45.13
CA GLU A 140 10.34 4.12 -46.42
C GLU A 140 8.82 3.91 -46.44
N SER A 141 8.24 3.48 -45.28
CA SER A 141 6.79 3.26 -45.13
C SER A 141 5.98 4.55 -44.86
N GLY A 142 6.59 5.72 -44.93
CA GLY A 142 5.91 7.00 -44.67
C GLY A 142 5.56 7.20 -43.17
N ASN A 143 6.40 6.70 -42.25
CA ASN A 143 6.27 6.81 -40.82
C ASN A 143 5.10 5.98 -40.20
N ASN A 144 4.74 4.85 -40.81
CA ASN A 144 3.75 3.93 -40.22
C ASN A 144 4.37 3.06 -39.15
N TYR A 145 4.65 3.65 -37.99
CA TYR A 145 5.29 2.99 -36.84
C TYR A 145 4.52 1.78 -36.35
N GLY A 146 3.19 1.75 -36.48
CA GLY A 146 2.34 0.66 -35.99
C GLY A 146 2.53 -0.63 -36.77
N GLU A 147 2.54 -0.56 -38.10
CA GLU A 147 2.77 -1.70 -39.01
C GLU A 147 4.18 -2.23 -38.87
N ILE A 148 5.18 -1.36 -38.84
CA ILE A 148 6.57 -1.74 -38.68
C ILE A 148 6.83 -2.41 -37.35
N ALA A 149 6.23 -1.92 -36.24
CA ALA A 149 6.32 -2.55 -34.93
C ALA A 149 5.76 -3.98 -34.93
N LEU A 150 4.66 -4.22 -35.65
CA LEU A 150 4.09 -5.56 -35.82
C LEU A 150 4.97 -6.45 -36.71
N GLN A 151 5.45 -5.94 -37.79
CA GLN A 151 6.30 -6.67 -38.78
C GLN A 151 7.59 -7.18 -38.12
N TYR A 152 8.26 -6.32 -37.35
CA TYR A 152 9.52 -6.66 -36.68
C TYR A 152 9.32 -7.23 -35.24
N ASN A 153 8.09 -7.39 -34.80
CA ASN A 153 7.72 -7.86 -33.45
C ASN A 153 8.46 -7.09 -32.33
N VAL A 154 8.45 -5.76 -32.45
CA VAL A 154 9.06 -4.85 -31.48
C VAL A 154 7.99 -3.95 -30.86
N SER A 155 8.31 -3.35 -29.71
CA SER A 155 7.42 -2.39 -29.09
C SER A 155 7.40 -1.07 -29.86
N TYR A 156 6.23 -0.45 -30.01
CA TYR A 156 6.07 0.88 -30.59
C TYR A 156 6.99 1.95 -29.98
N GLN A 157 7.49 1.74 -28.78
CA GLN A 157 8.35 2.68 -28.04
C GLN A 157 9.86 2.38 -28.18
N GLN A 158 10.24 1.37 -28.92
CA GLN A 158 11.63 1.06 -29.23
C GLN A 158 12.09 1.74 -30.50
#